data_e04919f84a4901bb3fa275ca5b8c8556
#
_entry.id   e04919f84a4901bb3fa275ca5b8c8556
#
_cell.length_a   1.000
_cell.length_b   1.000
_cell.length_c   1.000
_cell.angle_alpha   90.00
_cell.angle_beta   90.00
_cell.angle_gamma   90.00
#
_symmetry.space_group_name_H-M   'P 1'
#
loop_
_entity.id
_entity.type
_entity.pdbx_description
1 polymer ?
#
loop_
_entity_poly.entity_id
_entity_poly.type
_entity_poly.pdbx_seq_one_letter_code
_entity_poly.pdbx_strand_id
1 'polypeptide(L)'
;MKFSKKLTLFLFVLLPALLLEGCSLQKDPVSATSFYFDTVIQITLYDEKDKPLLEDCLSMAEHYEKLLSATIEGSDIWNLNHANGSYVTVSDDTLFLLQKALSFAELSEGAVDPTIGTLSGLWNFGSDNEKLVPSDPQIKAALSHVDYHALHIRGKEVCLTDPLAQVDLGFIAKGFIADQMRDYLTVKGVTSGLINLGGNVVVIGSKPDGSDYKIGIQKPFADAGTPALTLSLSDTSVVSSGNYERYFEIDGQLYHHILSTQTGYPADTGQHSV
;
A
#
# COMPACT_ATOMS: atom_id res chain seq x y z
N MET A 1 -49.79 -24.70 -51.61
CA MET A 1 -49.23 -23.50 -50.94
C MET A 1 -49.64 -23.40 -49.44
N LYS A 2 -49.23 -24.37 -48.61
CA LYS A 2 -49.53 -24.40 -47.15
C LYS A 2 -48.27 -24.49 -46.27
N PHE A 3 -47.10 -24.36 -46.85
CA PHE A 3 -45.81 -24.55 -46.15
C PHE A 3 -45.24 -23.24 -45.53
N SER A 4 -45.74 -22.07 -45.92
CA SER A 4 -45.17 -20.79 -45.57
C SER A 4 -45.50 -20.30 -44.13
N LYS A 5 -46.73 -20.59 -43.62
CA LYS A 5 -47.18 -20.08 -42.33
C LYS A 5 -46.56 -20.74 -41.09
N LYS A 6 -46.18 -22.00 -41.19
CA LYS A 6 -45.53 -22.72 -40.08
C LYS A 6 -44.05 -22.36 -39.94
N LEU A 7 -43.37 -22.09 -41.06
CA LEU A 7 -41.97 -21.68 -41.05
C LEU A 7 -41.79 -20.24 -40.51
N THR A 8 -42.73 -19.34 -40.83
CA THR A 8 -42.71 -17.96 -40.37
C THR A 8 -43.03 -17.90 -38.86
N LEU A 9 -43.88 -18.76 -38.33
CA LEU A 9 -44.19 -18.84 -36.90
C LEU A 9 -43.02 -19.40 -36.10
N PHE A 10 -42.27 -20.35 -36.68
CA PHE A 10 -41.08 -20.93 -36.04
C PHE A 10 -39.90 -19.92 -35.98
N LEU A 11 -39.73 -19.10 -37.02
CA LEU A 11 -38.73 -18.04 -37.03
C LEU A 11 -39.08 -16.91 -36.05
N PHE A 12 -40.35 -16.60 -35.82
CA PHE A 12 -40.80 -15.56 -34.89
C PHE A 12 -40.69 -15.98 -33.43
N VAL A 13 -40.67 -17.29 -33.12
CA VAL A 13 -40.46 -17.80 -31.76
C VAL A 13 -38.98 -17.99 -31.44
N LEU A 14 -38.13 -18.24 -32.46
CA LEU A 14 -36.67 -18.38 -32.25
C LEU A 14 -35.97 -17.02 -32.08
N LEU A 15 -36.46 -15.95 -32.69
CA LEU A 15 -35.86 -14.61 -32.64
C LEU A 15 -35.85 -13.97 -31.23
N PRO A 16 -36.94 -14.06 -30.43
CA PRO A 16 -36.89 -13.53 -29.05
C PRO A 16 -36.10 -14.42 -28.08
N ALA A 17 -35.90 -15.71 -28.37
CA ALA A 17 -35.06 -16.61 -27.56
C ALA A 17 -33.56 -16.30 -27.71
N LEU A 18 -33.12 -15.78 -28.86
CA LEU A 18 -31.74 -15.33 -29.09
C LEU A 18 -31.43 -13.95 -28.52
N LEU A 19 -32.45 -13.19 -28.13
CA LEU A 19 -32.28 -11.85 -27.52
C LEU A 19 -32.25 -11.89 -25.97
N LEU A 20 -32.42 -13.06 -25.36
CA LEU A 20 -32.43 -13.23 -23.90
C LEU A 20 -31.06 -13.62 -23.31
N GLU A 21 -30.04 -13.87 -24.15
CA GLU A 21 -28.69 -14.21 -23.68
C GLU A 21 -27.82 -12.96 -23.36
N GLY A 22 -28.37 -11.77 -23.39
CA GLY A 22 -27.63 -10.50 -23.27
C GLY A 22 -27.66 -9.80 -21.92
N CYS A 23 -28.33 -10.32 -20.90
CA CYS A 23 -28.18 -9.82 -19.52
C CYS A 23 -27.30 -10.79 -18.74
N SER A 24 -25.99 -10.62 -18.83
CA SER A 24 -25.14 -11.05 -17.74
C SER A 24 -25.60 -10.21 -16.52
N LEU A 25 -26.25 -10.85 -15.56
CA LEU A 25 -26.45 -10.27 -14.23
C LEU A 25 -25.06 -9.92 -13.73
N GLN A 26 -24.69 -8.64 -13.85
CA GLN A 26 -23.46 -8.13 -13.26
C GLN A 26 -23.63 -8.39 -11.77
N LYS A 27 -22.95 -9.40 -11.27
CA LYS A 27 -22.98 -9.70 -9.83
C LYS A 27 -22.36 -8.52 -9.10
N ASP A 28 -22.98 -8.09 -8.02
CA ASP A 28 -22.40 -7.06 -7.17
C ASP A 28 -21.05 -7.56 -6.62
N PRO A 29 -20.04 -6.69 -6.58
CA PRO A 29 -18.75 -7.07 -6.02
C PRO A 29 -18.89 -7.32 -4.51
N VAL A 30 -18.09 -8.23 -3.99
CA VAL A 30 -17.92 -8.46 -2.56
C VAL A 30 -16.70 -7.69 -2.07
N SER A 31 -16.80 -7.04 -0.90
CA SER A 31 -15.73 -6.21 -0.36
C SER A 31 -15.55 -6.45 1.13
N ALA A 32 -14.32 -6.29 1.59
CA ALA A 32 -13.98 -6.16 3.00
C ALA A 32 -13.16 -4.89 3.22
N THR A 33 -13.39 -4.26 4.36
CA THR A 33 -12.67 -3.05 4.79
C THR A 33 -12.20 -3.24 6.22
N SER A 34 -10.98 -2.80 6.52
CA SER A 34 -10.40 -2.82 7.86
C SER A 34 -9.43 -1.66 8.03
N PHE A 35 -8.84 -1.52 9.22
CA PHE A 35 -7.84 -0.51 9.53
C PHE A 35 -6.56 -1.22 9.99
N TYR A 36 -5.50 -1.11 9.18
CA TYR A 36 -4.16 -1.63 9.44
C TYR A 36 -3.13 -0.64 8.89
N PHE A 37 -1.91 -0.66 9.40
CA PHE A 37 -0.81 0.22 8.95
C PHE A 37 -1.14 1.71 9.04
N ASP A 38 -1.92 2.10 10.06
CA ASP A 38 -2.45 3.46 10.26
C ASP A 38 -3.23 3.98 9.06
N THR A 39 -3.91 3.11 8.32
CA THR A 39 -4.74 3.48 7.18
C THR A 39 -5.92 2.54 6.97
N VAL A 40 -6.89 3.01 6.20
CA VAL A 40 -7.99 2.16 5.73
C VAL A 40 -7.48 1.27 4.60
N ILE A 41 -7.74 -0.03 4.73
CA ILE A 41 -7.51 -1.00 3.66
C ILE A 41 -8.87 -1.49 3.14
N GLN A 42 -8.94 -1.71 1.84
CA GLN A 42 -10.13 -2.25 1.18
C GLN A 42 -9.76 -3.26 0.11
N ILE A 43 -10.39 -4.43 0.16
CA ILE A 43 -10.28 -5.46 -0.87
C ILE A 43 -11.67 -5.65 -1.50
N THR A 44 -11.73 -5.64 -2.83
CA THR A 44 -12.97 -5.84 -3.60
C THR A 44 -12.76 -6.93 -4.63
N LEU A 45 -13.60 -7.97 -4.62
CA LEU A 45 -13.57 -9.09 -5.56
C LEU A 45 -14.89 -9.14 -6.32
N TYR A 46 -14.84 -9.51 -7.60
CA TYR A 46 -15.99 -9.40 -8.51
C TYR A 46 -16.71 -10.74 -8.78
N ASP A 47 -16.36 -11.79 -8.03
CA ASP A 47 -17.14 -13.05 -8.02
C ASP A 47 -17.50 -13.36 -6.55
N GLU A 48 -18.78 -13.59 -6.27
CA GLU A 48 -19.25 -13.90 -4.91
C GLU A 48 -18.67 -15.20 -4.33
N LYS A 49 -18.28 -16.15 -5.20
CA LYS A 49 -17.57 -17.37 -4.77
C LYS A 49 -16.26 -17.07 -4.05
N ASP A 50 -15.64 -15.90 -4.36
CA ASP A 50 -14.34 -15.47 -3.82
C ASP A 50 -14.47 -14.76 -2.47
N LYS A 51 -15.71 -14.52 -1.99
CA LYS A 51 -15.97 -13.86 -0.71
C LYS A 51 -15.18 -14.42 0.49
N PRO A 52 -15.01 -15.74 0.65
CA PRO A 52 -14.18 -16.28 1.74
C PRO A 52 -12.73 -15.81 1.72
N LEU A 53 -12.16 -15.51 0.55
CA LEU A 53 -10.79 -15.05 0.39
C LEU A 53 -10.55 -13.64 0.96
N LEU A 54 -11.61 -12.86 1.15
CA LEU A 54 -11.51 -11.53 1.79
C LEU A 54 -10.99 -11.64 3.22
N GLU A 55 -11.47 -12.63 3.98
CA GLU A 55 -11.03 -12.88 5.36
C GLU A 55 -9.54 -13.29 5.41
N ASP A 56 -9.12 -14.12 4.46
CA ASP A 56 -7.71 -14.51 4.34
C ASP A 56 -6.83 -13.29 4.07
N CYS A 57 -7.26 -12.37 3.19
CA CYS A 57 -6.52 -11.12 2.92
C CYS A 57 -6.45 -10.21 4.15
N LEU A 58 -7.54 -10.09 4.94
CA LEU A 58 -7.50 -9.33 6.19
C LEU A 58 -6.57 -9.97 7.22
N SER A 59 -6.56 -11.30 7.30
CA SER A 59 -5.63 -12.05 8.16
C SER A 59 -4.17 -11.86 7.73
N MET A 60 -3.90 -11.78 6.41
CA MET A 60 -2.57 -11.43 5.90
C MET A 60 -2.17 -10.00 6.31
N ALA A 61 -3.08 -9.02 6.23
CA ALA A 61 -2.81 -7.67 6.69
C ALA A 61 -2.44 -7.62 8.17
N GLU A 62 -3.22 -8.29 9.02
CA GLU A 62 -2.94 -8.39 10.46
C GLU A 62 -1.59 -9.08 10.73
N HIS A 63 -1.29 -10.15 10.01
CA HIS A 63 -0.01 -10.86 10.13
C HIS A 63 1.17 -9.93 9.82
N TYR A 64 1.13 -9.23 8.69
CA TYR A 64 2.22 -8.35 8.28
C TYR A 64 2.34 -7.10 9.15
N GLU A 65 1.24 -6.58 9.67
CA GLU A 65 1.31 -5.49 10.66
C GLU A 65 2.07 -5.93 11.91
N LYS A 66 1.71 -7.11 12.46
CA LYS A 66 2.39 -7.69 13.62
C LYS A 66 3.85 -8.05 13.35
N LEU A 67 4.20 -8.33 12.10
CA LEU A 67 5.56 -8.73 11.71
C LEU A 67 6.47 -7.53 11.47
N LEU A 68 5.97 -6.48 10.80
CA LEU A 68 6.76 -5.39 10.21
C LEU A 68 6.65 -4.06 10.96
N SER A 69 5.81 -3.98 11.99
CA SER A 69 5.63 -2.75 12.76
C SER A 69 6.90 -2.36 13.52
N ALA A 70 7.26 -1.08 13.47
CA ALA A 70 8.32 -0.53 14.32
C ALA A 70 7.85 -0.27 15.77
N THR A 71 6.53 -0.32 16.04
CA THR A 71 5.92 0.06 17.32
C THR A 71 5.27 -1.09 18.09
N ILE A 72 4.93 -2.21 17.42
CA ILE A 72 4.36 -3.39 18.09
C ILE A 72 5.48 -4.23 18.68
N GLU A 73 5.49 -4.33 20.00
CA GLU A 73 6.47 -5.15 20.73
C GLU A 73 6.45 -6.61 20.26
N GLY A 74 7.65 -7.13 19.98
CA GLY A 74 7.84 -8.52 19.52
C GLY A 74 7.78 -8.70 18.01
N SER A 75 7.48 -7.65 17.23
CA SER A 75 7.65 -7.69 15.77
C SER A 75 9.14 -7.80 15.39
N ASP A 76 9.42 -8.23 14.17
CA ASP A 76 10.81 -8.33 13.69
C ASP A 76 11.51 -6.95 13.69
N ILE A 77 10.81 -5.91 13.24
CA ILE A 77 11.36 -4.55 13.16
C ILE A 77 11.49 -3.92 14.55
N TRP A 78 10.52 -4.13 15.44
CA TRP A 78 10.64 -3.68 16.82
C TRP A 78 11.84 -4.33 17.53
N ASN A 79 12.00 -5.66 17.39
CA ASN A 79 13.12 -6.42 17.95
C ASN A 79 14.46 -5.91 17.42
N LEU A 80 14.57 -5.64 16.10
CA LEU A 80 15.76 -5.08 15.49
C LEU A 80 16.09 -3.69 16.06
N ASN A 81 15.09 -2.83 16.16
CA ASN A 81 15.23 -1.46 16.68
C ASN A 81 15.61 -1.42 18.18
N HIS A 82 15.33 -2.48 18.94
CA HIS A 82 15.65 -2.58 20.37
C HIS A 82 16.82 -3.52 20.67
N ALA A 83 17.51 -4.02 19.64
CA ALA A 83 18.62 -4.97 19.79
C ALA A 83 19.93 -4.35 20.30
N ASN A 84 20.03 -3.02 20.40
CA ASN A 84 21.22 -2.29 20.87
C ASN A 84 22.51 -2.74 20.18
N GLY A 85 22.51 -2.87 18.86
CA GLY A 85 23.67 -3.29 18.07
C GLY A 85 23.88 -4.81 17.98
N SER A 86 23.03 -5.60 18.62
CA SER A 86 23.10 -7.07 18.57
C SER A 86 22.40 -7.60 17.30
N TYR A 87 22.84 -8.76 16.82
CA TYR A 87 22.14 -9.46 15.75
C TYR A 87 20.85 -10.10 16.27
N VAL A 88 19.76 -9.93 15.53
CA VAL A 88 18.47 -10.59 15.74
C VAL A 88 18.11 -11.41 14.51
N THR A 89 17.47 -12.57 14.73
CA THR A 89 16.91 -13.38 13.63
C THR A 89 15.57 -12.80 13.21
N VAL A 90 15.38 -12.61 11.91
CA VAL A 90 14.12 -12.14 11.32
C VAL A 90 13.50 -13.20 10.41
N SER A 91 12.23 -13.07 10.11
CA SER A 91 11.50 -13.91 9.15
C SER A 91 12.04 -13.72 7.72
N ASP A 92 11.70 -14.66 6.84
CA ASP A 92 12.08 -14.58 5.43
C ASP A 92 11.48 -13.36 4.74
N ASP A 93 10.24 -12.99 5.07
CA ASP A 93 9.55 -11.82 4.53
C ASP A 93 10.20 -10.50 4.97
N THR A 94 10.53 -10.40 6.26
CA THR A 94 11.26 -9.23 6.79
C THR A 94 12.64 -9.13 6.17
N LEU A 95 13.36 -10.25 6.05
CA LEU A 95 14.67 -10.27 5.40
C LEU A 95 14.60 -9.80 3.96
N PHE A 96 13.62 -10.30 3.20
CA PHE A 96 13.39 -9.87 1.82
C PHE A 96 13.14 -8.37 1.71
N LEU A 97 12.28 -7.82 2.59
CA LEU A 97 11.97 -6.39 2.61
C LEU A 97 13.18 -5.53 2.98
N LEU A 98 13.97 -5.94 3.97
CA LEU A 98 15.19 -5.22 4.35
C LEU A 98 16.22 -5.22 3.22
N GLN A 99 16.38 -6.33 2.50
CA GLN A 99 17.26 -6.40 1.32
C GLN A 99 16.76 -5.48 0.19
N LYS A 100 15.45 -5.44 -0.05
CA LYS A 100 14.85 -4.52 -1.03
C LYS A 100 15.00 -3.07 -0.61
N ALA A 101 14.79 -2.76 0.67
CA ALA A 101 14.97 -1.43 1.22
C ALA A 101 16.41 -0.93 1.04
N LEU A 102 17.41 -1.77 1.32
CA LEU A 102 18.82 -1.46 1.07
C LEU A 102 19.10 -1.24 -0.43
N SER A 103 18.52 -2.06 -1.31
CA SER A 103 18.67 -1.87 -2.77
C SER A 103 18.14 -0.52 -3.23
N PHE A 104 17.00 -0.06 -2.68
CA PHE A 104 16.45 1.27 -2.96
C PHE A 104 17.28 2.39 -2.34
N ALA A 105 17.84 2.18 -1.15
CA ALA A 105 18.74 3.14 -0.53
C ALA A 105 20.01 3.36 -1.38
N GLU A 106 20.64 2.28 -1.85
CA GLU A 106 21.78 2.33 -2.77
C GLU A 106 21.41 3.01 -4.10
N LEU A 107 20.29 2.62 -4.72
CA LEU A 107 19.83 3.17 -6.01
C LEU A 107 19.55 4.68 -5.93
N SER A 108 19.03 5.13 -4.80
CA SER A 108 18.68 6.54 -4.56
C SER A 108 19.81 7.36 -3.93
N GLU A 109 20.99 6.76 -3.76
CA GLU A 109 22.14 7.41 -3.10
C GLU A 109 21.76 7.95 -1.69
N GLY A 110 20.92 7.19 -0.97
CA GLY A 110 20.46 7.51 0.37
C GLY A 110 19.29 8.52 0.44
N ALA A 111 18.69 8.93 -0.68
CA ALA A 111 17.48 9.75 -0.64
C ALA A 111 16.28 8.98 -0.07
N VAL A 112 16.25 7.65 -0.25
CA VAL A 112 15.41 6.71 0.48
C VAL A 112 16.31 5.96 1.45
N ASP A 113 15.99 5.95 2.73
CA ASP A 113 16.79 5.28 3.76
C ASP A 113 15.88 4.54 4.74
N PRO A 114 16.02 3.20 4.87
CA PRO A 114 15.22 2.44 5.83
C PRO A 114 15.51 2.77 7.29
N THR A 115 16.63 3.43 7.62
CA THR A 115 16.97 3.83 8.99
C THR A 115 16.38 5.18 9.39
N ILE A 116 15.45 5.72 8.58
CA ILE A 116 14.74 6.99 8.82
C ILE A 116 13.88 7.00 10.10
N GLY A 117 13.71 5.84 10.76
CA GLY A 117 12.82 5.66 11.90
C GLY A 117 13.04 6.62 13.06
N THR A 118 14.29 7.02 13.33
CA THR A 118 14.60 8.05 14.36
C THR A 118 13.96 9.40 14.04
N LEU A 119 13.96 9.81 12.77
CA LEU A 119 13.29 11.04 12.33
C LEU A 119 11.77 10.86 12.28
N SER A 120 11.26 9.73 11.73
CA SER A 120 9.83 9.44 11.71
C SER A 120 9.22 9.48 13.10
N GLY A 121 9.91 8.88 14.09
CA GLY A 121 9.50 8.88 15.48
C GLY A 121 9.58 10.28 16.14
N LEU A 122 10.60 11.08 15.81
CA LEU A 122 10.75 12.44 16.33
C LEU A 122 9.65 13.38 15.83
N TRP A 123 9.35 13.36 14.53
CA TRP A 123 8.32 14.19 13.91
C TRP A 123 6.90 13.75 14.24
N ASN A 124 6.70 12.44 14.39
CA ASN A 124 5.47 11.81 14.86
C ASN A 124 4.18 12.31 14.19
N PHE A 125 4.08 12.18 12.88
CA PHE A 125 2.93 12.63 12.07
C PHE A 125 1.64 11.82 12.27
N GLY A 126 1.52 11.02 13.33
CA GLY A 126 0.31 10.28 13.66
C GLY A 126 -0.89 11.21 13.91
N SER A 127 -2.11 10.70 13.66
CA SER A 127 -3.35 11.50 13.73
C SER A 127 -3.64 12.06 15.11
N ASP A 128 -3.28 11.33 16.16
CA ASP A 128 -3.67 11.62 17.56
C ASP A 128 -2.56 12.32 18.37
N ASN A 129 -1.45 12.67 17.71
CA ASN A 129 -0.30 13.25 18.38
C ASN A 129 -0.34 14.78 18.43
N GLU A 130 0.29 15.35 19.45
CA GLU A 130 0.51 16.79 19.54
C GLU A 130 1.32 17.27 18.34
N LYS A 131 0.83 18.31 17.67
CA LYS A 131 1.49 18.89 16.48
C LYS A 131 2.59 19.83 16.91
N LEU A 132 3.81 19.33 16.98
CA LEU A 132 5.00 20.09 17.39
C LEU A 132 6.08 19.99 16.32
N VAL A 133 6.73 21.12 16.07
CA VAL A 133 7.95 21.15 15.27
C VAL A 133 9.13 20.85 16.20
N PRO A 134 9.88 19.76 15.97
CA PRO A 134 11.07 19.48 16.76
C PRO A 134 12.11 20.60 16.60
N SER A 135 12.89 20.87 17.66
CA SER A 135 13.96 21.86 17.58
C SER A 135 15.11 21.38 16.66
N ASP A 136 15.83 22.34 16.07
CA ASP A 136 17.00 22.03 15.21
C ASP A 136 18.02 21.09 15.88
N PRO A 137 18.37 21.23 17.18
CA PRO A 137 19.25 20.27 17.84
C PRO A 137 18.69 18.85 17.89
N GLN A 138 17.37 18.68 18.11
CA GLN A 138 16.73 17.36 18.11
C GLN A 138 16.74 16.73 16.72
N ILE A 139 16.42 17.52 15.69
CA ILE A 139 16.46 17.06 14.30
C ILE A 139 17.87 16.62 13.91
N LYS A 140 18.89 17.44 14.20
CA LYS A 140 20.29 17.10 13.92
C LYS A 140 20.75 15.85 14.68
N ALA A 141 20.33 15.68 15.93
CA ALA A 141 20.63 14.48 16.69
C ALA A 141 20.00 13.24 16.06
N ALA A 142 18.70 13.27 15.71
CA ALA A 142 18.02 12.16 15.07
C ALA A 142 18.59 11.84 13.68
N LEU A 143 18.90 12.88 12.89
CA LEU A 143 19.47 12.76 11.56
C LEU A 143 20.85 12.08 11.57
N SER A 144 21.66 12.26 12.61
CA SER A 144 22.97 11.62 12.71
C SER A 144 22.93 10.11 12.82
N HIS A 145 21.75 9.52 13.04
CA HIS A 145 21.50 8.07 13.09
C HIS A 145 20.79 7.54 11.84
N VAL A 146 20.64 8.36 10.80
CA VAL A 146 20.07 7.96 9.49
C VAL A 146 21.22 7.65 8.55
N ASP A 147 21.54 6.36 8.44
CA ASP A 147 22.58 5.84 7.55
C ASP A 147 22.29 4.36 7.26
N TYR A 148 21.80 4.04 6.07
CA TYR A 148 21.49 2.68 5.68
C TYR A 148 22.70 1.73 5.71
N HIS A 149 23.93 2.25 5.67
CA HIS A 149 25.13 1.43 5.86
C HIS A 149 25.24 0.85 7.28
N ALA A 150 24.51 1.39 8.25
CA ALA A 150 24.45 0.81 9.59
C ALA A 150 23.63 -0.49 9.66
N LEU A 151 22.79 -0.78 8.65
CA LEU A 151 21.97 -1.99 8.58
C LEU A 151 22.76 -3.14 7.96
N HIS A 152 23.14 -4.12 8.77
CA HIS A 152 23.93 -5.26 8.37
C HIS A 152 23.12 -6.55 8.35
N ILE A 153 23.25 -7.32 7.26
CA ILE A 153 22.57 -8.61 7.06
C ILE A 153 23.61 -9.74 6.97
N ARG A 154 23.40 -10.80 7.77
CA ARG A 154 24.21 -12.02 7.76
C ARG A 154 23.31 -13.25 7.78
N GLY A 155 23.03 -13.84 6.62
CA GLY A 155 22.02 -14.90 6.50
C GLY A 155 20.64 -14.39 6.90
N LYS A 156 20.02 -14.97 7.95
CA LYS A 156 18.74 -14.49 8.50
C LYS A 156 18.91 -13.56 9.72
N GLU A 157 20.13 -13.26 10.08
CA GLU A 157 20.44 -12.36 11.19
C GLU A 157 20.69 -10.95 10.70
N VAL A 158 20.13 -9.97 11.36
CA VAL A 158 20.19 -8.54 11.01
C VAL A 158 20.58 -7.75 12.24
N CYS A 159 21.40 -6.72 12.09
CA CYS A 159 21.70 -5.77 13.16
C CYS A 159 21.79 -4.34 12.63
N LEU A 160 21.59 -3.38 13.53
CA LEU A 160 21.95 -1.98 13.35
C LEU A 160 23.25 -1.74 14.11
N THR A 161 24.34 -1.44 13.39
CA THR A 161 25.66 -1.18 14.03
C THR A 161 25.68 0.13 14.81
N ASP A 162 24.80 1.08 14.46
CA ASP A 162 24.45 2.22 15.30
C ASP A 162 23.26 1.82 16.21
N PRO A 163 23.45 1.70 17.53
CA PRO A 163 22.40 1.26 18.44
C PRO A 163 21.25 2.26 18.62
N LEU A 164 21.38 3.49 18.12
CA LEU A 164 20.35 4.52 18.15
C LEU A 164 19.60 4.64 16.82
N ALA A 165 20.09 4.04 15.74
CA ALA A 165 19.38 3.96 14.47
C ALA A 165 18.09 3.15 14.63
N GLN A 166 17.05 3.51 13.88
CA GLN A 166 15.78 2.79 13.87
C GLN A 166 15.29 2.58 12.45
N VAL A 167 14.91 1.34 12.15
CA VAL A 167 14.31 0.98 10.86
C VAL A 167 12.82 1.35 10.85
N ASP A 168 12.39 1.94 9.73
CA ASP A 168 11.00 2.17 9.38
C ASP A 168 10.79 1.71 7.93
N LEU A 169 9.89 0.73 7.73
CA LEU A 169 9.58 0.15 6.41
C LEU A 169 8.30 0.74 5.80
N GLY A 170 7.75 1.83 6.33
CA GLY A 170 6.49 2.44 5.88
C GLY A 170 6.47 2.81 4.41
N PHE A 171 7.62 3.09 3.80
CA PHE A 171 7.74 3.44 2.39
C PHE A 171 7.62 2.23 1.42
N ILE A 172 7.82 0.99 1.91
CA ILE A 172 7.87 -0.22 1.05
C ILE A 172 6.87 -1.30 1.49
N ALA A 173 6.53 -1.38 2.77
CA ALA A 173 5.76 -2.48 3.34
C ALA A 173 4.37 -2.64 2.67
N LYS A 174 3.62 -1.55 2.46
CA LYS A 174 2.29 -1.61 1.86
C LYS A 174 2.30 -2.17 0.43
N GLY A 175 3.29 -1.79 -0.37
CA GLY A 175 3.46 -2.34 -1.72
C GLY A 175 3.71 -3.84 -1.71
N PHE A 176 4.63 -4.30 -0.84
CA PHE A 176 4.90 -5.72 -0.65
C PHE A 176 3.66 -6.51 -0.22
N ILE A 177 2.92 -6.02 0.77
CA ILE A 177 1.73 -6.68 1.29
C ILE A 177 0.64 -6.78 0.20
N ALA A 178 0.45 -5.71 -0.58
CA ALA A 178 -0.48 -5.72 -1.71
C ALA A 178 -0.07 -6.76 -2.78
N ASP A 179 1.23 -6.92 -3.05
CA ASP A 179 1.74 -7.95 -3.94
C ASP A 179 1.49 -9.36 -3.39
N GLN A 180 1.74 -9.60 -2.09
CA GLN A 180 1.45 -10.90 -1.45
C GLN A 180 -0.04 -11.26 -1.54
N MET A 181 -0.93 -10.29 -1.28
CA MET A 181 -2.38 -10.49 -1.43
C MET A 181 -2.77 -10.77 -2.89
N ARG A 182 -2.22 -10.01 -3.85
CA ARG A 182 -2.46 -10.25 -5.28
C ARG A 182 -2.04 -11.66 -5.69
N ASP A 183 -0.85 -12.07 -5.32
CA ASP A 183 -0.29 -13.38 -5.67
C ASP A 183 -1.14 -14.50 -5.05
N TYR A 184 -1.52 -14.38 -3.78
CA TYR A 184 -2.44 -15.29 -3.11
C TYR A 184 -3.77 -15.40 -3.85
N LEU A 185 -4.43 -14.28 -4.15
CA LEU A 185 -5.72 -14.24 -4.84
C LEU A 185 -5.62 -14.84 -6.25
N THR A 186 -4.53 -14.55 -6.98
CA THR A 186 -4.27 -15.09 -8.31
C THR A 186 -4.10 -16.62 -8.28
N VAL A 187 -3.36 -17.15 -7.31
CA VAL A 187 -3.21 -18.60 -7.10
C VAL A 187 -4.56 -19.27 -6.78
N LYS A 188 -5.46 -18.56 -6.08
CA LYS A 188 -6.83 -19.02 -5.80
C LYS A 188 -7.78 -18.90 -7.00
N GLY A 189 -7.31 -18.36 -8.12
CA GLY A 189 -8.07 -18.25 -9.37
C GLY A 189 -8.93 -16.99 -9.49
N VAL A 190 -8.67 -15.96 -8.65
CA VAL A 190 -9.29 -14.65 -8.81
C VAL A 190 -8.75 -13.98 -10.07
N THR A 191 -9.65 -13.56 -10.96
CA THR A 191 -9.32 -12.91 -12.24
C THR A 191 -9.79 -11.46 -12.32
N SER A 192 -10.52 -10.98 -11.32
CA SER A 192 -11.08 -9.63 -11.28
C SER A 192 -11.16 -9.15 -9.82
N GLY A 193 -10.34 -8.19 -9.47
CA GLY A 193 -10.25 -7.67 -8.10
C GLY A 193 -9.51 -6.36 -7.99
N LEU A 194 -9.67 -5.72 -6.82
CA LEU A 194 -9.00 -4.48 -6.46
C LEU A 194 -8.57 -4.55 -5.00
N ILE A 195 -7.31 -4.28 -4.75
CA ILE A 195 -6.70 -4.15 -3.42
C ILE A 195 -6.29 -2.68 -3.26
N ASN A 196 -6.73 -2.04 -2.19
CA ASN A 196 -6.33 -0.67 -1.85
C ASN A 196 -5.81 -0.65 -0.40
N LEU A 197 -4.54 -0.38 -0.23
CA LEU A 197 -3.88 -0.27 1.07
C LEU A 197 -3.45 1.20 1.29
N GLY A 198 -4.41 2.07 1.63
CA GLY A 198 -4.13 3.48 1.91
C GLY A 198 -3.50 4.21 0.72
N GLY A 199 -4.04 4.06 -0.48
CA GLY A 199 -3.53 4.68 -1.71
C GLY A 199 -2.52 3.83 -2.50
N ASN A 200 -2.03 2.71 -1.96
CA ASN A 200 -1.40 1.66 -2.75
C ASN A 200 -2.50 0.80 -3.38
N VAL A 201 -2.78 1.00 -4.64
CA VAL A 201 -3.85 0.30 -5.37
C VAL A 201 -3.24 -0.74 -6.30
N VAL A 202 -3.70 -1.99 -6.16
CA VAL A 202 -3.38 -3.09 -7.09
C VAL A 202 -4.67 -3.57 -7.74
N VAL A 203 -4.64 -3.68 -9.05
CA VAL A 203 -5.74 -4.15 -9.89
C VAL A 203 -5.41 -5.53 -10.42
N ILE A 204 -6.30 -6.50 -10.19
CA ILE A 204 -6.18 -7.88 -10.70
C ILE A 204 -7.08 -8.00 -11.92
N GLY A 205 -6.47 -8.24 -13.09
CA GLY A 205 -7.17 -8.39 -14.37
C GLY A 205 -8.00 -7.17 -14.77
N SER A 206 -9.12 -7.42 -15.45
CA SER A 206 -10.13 -6.43 -15.84
C SER A 206 -11.42 -6.67 -15.07
N LYS A 207 -12.38 -5.75 -15.17
CA LYS A 207 -13.74 -6.00 -14.66
C LYS A 207 -14.39 -7.18 -15.38
N PRO A 208 -15.45 -7.82 -14.82
CA PRO A 208 -16.12 -8.98 -15.42
C PRO A 208 -16.69 -8.71 -16.82
N ASP A 209 -16.99 -7.46 -17.15
CA ASP A 209 -17.47 -7.04 -18.48
C ASP A 209 -16.32 -6.77 -19.47
N GLY A 210 -15.07 -7.00 -19.08
CA GLY A 210 -13.86 -6.76 -19.87
C GLY A 210 -13.40 -5.30 -19.89
N SER A 211 -14.09 -4.39 -19.21
CA SER A 211 -13.68 -2.98 -19.12
C SER A 211 -12.59 -2.77 -18.07
N ASP A 212 -11.83 -1.68 -18.23
CA ASP A 212 -10.82 -1.23 -17.28
C ASP A 212 -11.45 -0.72 -15.98
N TYR A 213 -10.68 -0.82 -14.90
CA TYR A 213 -10.96 -0.12 -13.65
C TYR A 213 -10.70 1.37 -13.82
N LYS A 214 -11.53 2.18 -13.15
CA LYS A 214 -11.35 3.63 -13.08
C LYS A 214 -10.77 3.98 -11.71
N ILE A 215 -9.50 4.35 -11.67
CA ILE A 215 -8.80 4.70 -10.44
C ILE A 215 -8.61 6.21 -10.40
N GLY A 216 -9.24 6.85 -9.40
CA GLY A 216 -9.08 8.28 -9.15
C GLY A 216 -7.80 8.55 -8.36
N ILE A 217 -6.98 9.48 -8.84
CA ILE A 217 -5.85 10.02 -8.09
C ILE A 217 -6.33 11.24 -7.33
N GLN A 218 -6.19 11.21 -6.01
CA GLN A 218 -6.66 12.27 -5.11
C GLN A 218 -6.05 13.63 -5.49
N LYS A 219 -6.90 14.66 -5.54
CA LYS A 219 -6.44 16.03 -5.72
C LYS A 219 -5.81 16.53 -4.40
N PRO A 220 -4.56 17.06 -4.44
CA PRO A 220 -3.91 17.59 -3.24
C PRO A 220 -4.78 18.63 -2.52
N PHE A 221 -4.87 18.52 -1.21
CA PHE A 221 -5.59 19.42 -0.30
C PHE A 221 -7.09 19.61 -0.58
N ALA A 222 -7.70 18.79 -1.44
CA ALA A 222 -9.13 18.78 -1.67
C ALA A 222 -9.83 17.75 -0.75
N ASP A 223 -11.15 17.85 -0.66
CA ASP A 223 -11.96 16.88 0.09
C ASP A 223 -11.68 15.44 -0.39
N ALA A 224 -11.66 14.51 0.56
CA ALA A 224 -11.41 13.10 0.28
C ALA A 224 -12.34 12.58 -0.82
N GLY A 225 -11.79 11.83 -1.77
CA GLY A 225 -12.53 11.31 -2.93
C GLY A 225 -12.69 12.30 -4.09
N THR A 226 -12.09 13.50 -4.03
CA THR A 226 -12.04 14.45 -5.15
C THR A 226 -10.84 14.12 -6.05
N PRO A 227 -11.04 13.57 -7.27
CA PRO A 227 -9.91 13.21 -8.12
C PRO A 227 -9.33 14.43 -8.84
N ALA A 228 -7.99 14.49 -8.92
CA ALA A 228 -7.27 15.37 -9.84
C ALA A 228 -7.31 14.82 -11.27
N LEU A 229 -7.23 13.49 -11.40
CA LEU A 229 -7.33 12.77 -12.67
C LEU A 229 -7.88 11.35 -12.40
N THR A 230 -8.34 10.69 -13.45
CA THR A 230 -8.81 9.31 -13.40
C THR A 230 -8.04 8.48 -14.42
N LEU A 231 -7.43 7.39 -13.97
CA LEU A 231 -6.74 6.41 -14.81
C LEU A 231 -7.67 5.26 -15.17
N SER A 232 -7.52 4.74 -16.40
CA SER A 232 -8.18 3.51 -16.85
C SER A 232 -7.14 2.42 -16.88
N LEU A 233 -7.28 1.39 -16.03
CA LEU A 233 -6.22 0.42 -15.77
C LEU A 233 -6.78 -0.99 -15.64
N SER A 234 -5.99 -1.97 -16.06
CA SER A 234 -6.20 -3.39 -15.83
C SER A 234 -4.87 -4.06 -15.53
N ASP A 235 -4.87 -5.06 -14.67
CA ASP A 235 -3.74 -5.92 -14.30
C ASP A 235 -2.44 -5.14 -14.01
N THR A 236 -2.53 -4.15 -13.12
CA THR A 236 -1.41 -3.27 -12.77
C THR A 236 -1.57 -2.66 -11.38
N SER A 237 -0.56 -1.95 -10.93
CA SER A 237 -0.60 -1.18 -9.69
C SER A 237 -0.47 0.32 -9.94
N VAL A 238 -1.10 1.10 -9.07
CA VAL A 238 -0.96 2.56 -8.99
C VAL A 238 -0.70 2.92 -7.54
N VAL A 239 0.40 3.61 -7.33
CA VAL A 239 0.77 4.10 -6.01
C VAL A 239 0.92 5.62 -6.09
N SER A 240 0.25 6.32 -5.22
CA SER A 240 0.42 7.76 -5.08
C SER A 240 0.98 8.11 -3.71
N SER A 241 1.99 8.98 -3.70
CA SER A 241 2.55 9.58 -2.50
C SER A 241 2.25 11.06 -2.50
N GLY A 242 1.74 11.58 -1.38
CA GLY A 242 1.37 13.00 -1.30
C GLY A 242 1.70 13.60 0.06
N ASN A 243 2.18 14.85 0.04
CA ASN A 243 2.51 15.60 1.25
C ASN A 243 1.25 16.15 1.98
N TYR A 244 0.06 15.83 1.46
CA TYR A 244 -1.25 16.19 2.00
C TYR A 244 -1.95 15.04 2.76
N GLU A 245 -1.34 13.85 2.85
CA GLU A 245 -1.93 12.69 3.52
C GLU A 245 -1.74 12.75 5.05
N ARG A 246 -0.51 13.03 5.49
CA ARG A 246 -0.14 13.18 6.90
C ARG A 246 0.66 14.46 7.05
N TYR A 247 0.02 15.52 7.51
CA TYR A 247 0.61 16.84 7.65
C TYR A 247 -0.04 17.65 8.77
N PHE A 248 0.61 18.72 9.13
CA PHE A 248 0.05 19.79 9.94
C PHE A 248 0.61 21.14 9.49
N GLU A 249 -0.06 22.21 9.89
CA GLU A 249 0.36 23.57 9.59
C GLU A 249 0.55 24.36 10.88
N ILE A 250 1.68 25.04 11.02
CA ILE A 250 1.99 25.95 12.12
C ILE A 250 2.53 27.26 11.50
N ASP A 251 1.94 28.39 11.87
CA ASP A 251 2.32 29.73 11.42
C ASP A 251 2.39 29.86 9.87
N GLY A 252 1.51 29.18 9.15
CA GLY A 252 1.45 29.16 7.68
C GLY A 252 2.52 28.29 7.02
N GLN A 253 3.31 27.55 7.78
CA GLN A 253 4.28 26.58 7.29
C GLN A 253 3.70 25.17 7.33
N LEU A 254 3.73 24.47 6.17
CA LEU A 254 3.32 23.08 6.04
C LEU A 254 4.44 22.13 6.47
N TYR A 255 4.12 21.21 7.37
CA TYR A 255 5.01 20.10 7.76
C TYR A 255 4.33 18.78 7.43
N HIS A 256 5.04 17.86 6.79
CA HIS A 256 4.48 16.59 6.30
C HIS A 256 5.45 15.43 6.48
N HIS A 257 4.92 14.20 6.41
CA HIS A 257 5.61 12.96 6.76
C HIS A 257 6.70 12.50 5.77
N ILE A 258 6.81 13.12 4.60
CA ILE A 258 7.87 12.79 3.62
C ILE A 258 9.10 13.60 4.03
N LEU A 259 10.04 12.92 4.70
CA LEU A 259 11.22 13.55 5.29
C LEU A 259 12.44 13.46 4.37
N SER A 260 13.25 14.51 4.38
CA SER A 260 14.55 14.53 3.71
C SER A 260 15.62 13.87 4.59
N THR A 261 16.29 12.86 4.07
CA THR A 261 17.44 12.21 4.70
C THR A 261 18.69 13.10 4.76
N GLN A 262 18.68 14.23 4.05
CA GLN A 262 19.78 15.20 4.06
C GLN A 262 19.61 16.29 5.12
N THR A 263 18.37 16.71 5.36
CA THR A 263 18.09 17.85 6.25
C THR A 263 17.38 17.46 7.53
N GLY A 264 16.69 16.30 7.54
CA GLY A 264 15.82 15.85 8.64
C GLY A 264 14.49 16.59 8.73
N TYR A 265 14.23 17.55 7.84
CA TYR A 265 12.97 18.27 7.71
C TYR A 265 12.08 17.63 6.64
N PRO A 266 10.76 17.97 6.60
CA PRO A 266 9.93 17.66 5.44
C PRO A 266 10.58 18.10 4.13
N ALA A 267 10.54 17.23 3.13
CA ALA A 267 11.18 17.47 1.84
C ALA A 267 10.44 18.59 1.07
N ASP A 268 11.13 19.63 0.69
CA ASP A 268 10.60 20.72 -0.14
C ASP A 268 11.08 20.52 -1.59
N THR A 269 10.24 19.90 -2.42
CA THR A 269 10.52 19.63 -3.83
C THR A 269 9.66 20.48 -4.77
N GLY A 270 8.73 21.26 -4.22
CA GLY A 270 7.70 21.96 -4.99
C GLY A 270 6.63 21.03 -5.56
N GLN A 271 6.66 19.73 -5.23
CA GLN A 271 5.67 18.74 -5.65
C GLN A 271 4.74 18.38 -4.47
N HIS A 272 3.45 18.25 -4.75
CA HIS A 272 2.46 17.84 -3.75
C HIS A 272 2.09 16.38 -3.85
N SER A 273 2.19 15.78 -5.03
CA SER A 273 1.87 14.37 -5.29
C SER A 273 2.74 13.80 -6.40
N VAL A 274 3.09 12.55 -6.23
CA VAL A 274 3.83 11.74 -7.21
C VAL A 274 3.07 10.44 -7.41
#